data_4adf2c01edd75183cb7193e7b4d0dadd
#
_entry.id   4adf2c01edd75183cb7193e7b4d0dadd
#
_cell.length_a   1.000
_cell.length_b   1.000
_cell.length_c   1.000
_cell.angle_alpha   90.00
_cell.angle_beta   90.00
_cell.angle_gamma   90.00
#
_symmetry.space_group_name_H-M   'P 1'
#
loop_
_entity.id
_entity.type
_entity.pdbx_description
1 polymer ?
#
loop_
_entity_poly.entity_id
_entity_poly.type
_entity_poly.pdbx_seq_one_letter_code
_entity_poly.pdbx_strand_id
1 'polypeptide(L)'
;MNERIVIDPKIQHGKPIIRGTRVPITRIVGGLAGGMTMEEIMREYEVTGEDIEAALSYATELIEAEEFHPLPMPVGEGHALSDR
;
A
#
# COMPACT_ATOMS: atom_id res chain seq x y z
N MET A 1 8.86 6.57 -10.10
CA MET A 1 8.96 5.44 -9.20
C MET A 1 9.85 5.75 -8.04
N ASN A 2 9.50 5.28 -6.88
CA ASN A 2 10.22 5.60 -5.67
C ASN A 2 11.46 4.72 -5.55
N GLU A 3 12.60 5.36 -5.30
CA GLU A 3 13.82 4.59 -5.23
C GLU A 3 13.92 3.67 -4.04
N ARG A 4 13.12 3.90 -3.02
CA ARG A 4 13.13 3.03 -1.86
C ARG A 4 12.31 1.77 -2.06
N ILE A 5 11.59 1.69 -3.16
CA ILE A 5 10.74 0.53 -3.44
C ILE A 5 11.34 -0.23 -4.60
N VAL A 6 11.50 -1.53 -4.43
CA VAL A 6 11.99 -2.38 -5.51
C VAL A 6 11.09 -3.58 -5.69
N ILE A 7 11.10 -4.14 -6.87
CA ILE A 7 10.35 -5.34 -7.18
C ILE A 7 11.36 -6.34 -7.69
N ASP A 8 11.52 -7.44 -6.95
CA ASP A 8 12.45 -8.48 -7.32
C ASP A 8 11.66 -9.80 -7.35
N PRO A 9 11.57 -10.44 -8.50
CA PRO A 9 10.77 -11.68 -8.57
C PRO A 9 11.22 -12.75 -7.60
N LYS A 10 12.45 -12.66 -7.13
CA LYS A 10 12.97 -13.65 -6.22
C LYS A 10 12.68 -13.34 -4.76
N ILE A 11 12.13 -12.18 -4.48
CA ILE A 11 11.85 -11.79 -3.11
C ILE A 11 10.37 -11.54 -2.99
N GLN A 12 9.74 -12.21 -2.05
CA GLN A 12 8.31 -12.04 -1.76
C GLN A 12 7.46 -12.19 -3.02
N HIS A 13 7.87 -13.10 -3.90
CA HIS A 13 7.11 -13.42 -5.10
C HIS A 13 6.88 -12.20 -5.99
N GLY A 14 7.82 -11.28 -6.01
CA GLY A 14 7.71 -10.10 -6.86
C GLY A 14 6.84 -9.00 -6.31
N LYS A 15 6.47 -9.06 -5.03
CA LYS A 15 5.73 -7.96 -4.44
C LYS A 15 6.67 -6.79 -4.21
N PRO A 16 6.18 -5.57 -4.31
CA PRO A 16 7.02 -4.40 -4.00
C PRO A 16 7.49 -4.46 -2.54
N ILE A 17 8.76 -4.24 -2.36
CA ILE A 17 9.37 -4.30 -1.02
C ILE A 17 10.19 -3.05 -0.80
N ILE A 18 10.54 -2.81 0.46
CA ILE A 18 11.45 -1.73 0.81
C ILE A 18 12.87 -2.18 0.44
N ARG A 19 13.59 -1.33 -0.30
CA ARG A 19 14.94 -1.64 -0.76
C ARG A 19 15.82 -2.03 0.39
N GLY A 20 16.60 -3.07 0.21
CA GLY A 20 17.51 -3.55 1.24
C GLY A 20 16.85 -4.42 2.30
N THR A 21 15.57 -4.70 2.16
CA THR A 21 14.86 -5.55 3.10
C THR A 21 14.05 -6.56 2.33
N ARG A 22 13.34 -7.41 3.07
CA ARG A 22 12.36 -8.30 2.46
C ARG A 22 10.95 -7.90 2.87
N VAL A 23 10.76 -6.65 3.32
CA VAL A 23 9.49 -6.20 3.86
C VAL A 23 8.59 -5.70 2.72
N PRO A 24 7.49 -6.38 2.44
CA PRO A 24 6.57 -5.90 1.41
C PRO A 24 5.88 -4.62 1.88
N ILE A 25 5.65 -3.71 0.97
CA ILE A 25 4.98 -2.48 1.36
C ILE A 25 3.57 -2.75 1.85
N THR A 26 2.96 -3.86 1.44
CA THR A 26 1.62 -4.19 1.93
C THR A 26 1.63 -4.45 3.43
N ARG A 27 2.76 -4.90 3.98
CA ARG A 27 2.86 -5.09 5.42
C ARG A 27 2.81 -3.77 6.13
N ILE A 28 3.46 -2.75 5.57
CA ILE A 28 3.50 -1.43 6.15
C ILE A 28 2.14 -0.77 6.04
N VAL A 29 1.59 -0.74 4.83
CA VAL A 29 0.31 -0.09 4.59
C VAL A 29 -0.79 -0.81 5.37
N GLY A 30 -0.77 -2.13 5.34
CA GLY A 30 -1.77 -2.91 6.06
C GLY A 30 -1.65 -2.75 7.56
N GLY A 31 -0.42 -2.63 8.07
CA GLY A 31 -0.22 -2.42 9.50
C GLY A 31 -0.82 -1.11 9.95
N LEU A 32 -0.56 -0.04 9.18
CA LEU A 32 -1.13 1.25 9.50
C LEU A 32 -2.66 1.22 9.40
N ALA A 33 -3.18 0.57 8.38
CA ALA A 33 -4.62 0.44 8.23
C ALA A 33 -5.24 -0.32 9.39
N GLY A 34 -4.48 -1.23 9.97
CA GLY A 34 -4.96 -2.00 11.11
C GLY A 34 -4.76 -1.34 12.45
N GLY A 35 -4.24 -0.12 12.46
CA GLY A 35 -4.13 0.64 13.70
C GLY A 35 -2.74 0.71 14.32
N MET A 36 -1.73 0.13 13.69
CA MET A 36 -0.39 0.27 14.21
C MET A 36 0.08 1.71 14.03
N THR A 37 0.85 2.18 14.99
CA THR A 37 1.46 3.50 14.86
C THR A 37 2.69 3.41 13.98
N MET A 38 3.17 4.56 13.51
CA MET A 38 4.40 4.57 12.71
C MET A 38 5.55 4.03 13.51
N GLU A 39 5.63 4.40 14.80
CA GLU A 39 6.70 3.90 15.65
C GLU A 39 6.65 2.38 15.77
N GLU A 40 5.46 1.83 15.86
CA GLU A 40 5.34 0.38 15.95
C GLU A 40 5.78 -0.29 14.66
N ILE A 41 5.42 0.30 13.52
CA ILE A 41 5.83 -0.23 12.23
C ILE A 41 7.36 -0.19 12.12
N MET A 42 7.95 0.95 12.50
CA MET A 42 9.40 1.10 12.39
C MET A 42 10.11 0.07 13.23
N ARG A 43 9.60 -0.17 14.42
CA ARG A 43 10.24 -1.12 15.32
C ARG A 43 10.01 -2.56 14.87
N GLU A 44 8.79 -2.87 14.48
CA GLU A 44 8.43 -4.23 14.12
C GLU A 44 9.17 -4.70 12.87
N TYR A 45 9.26 -3.84 11.87
CA TYR A 45 9.83 -4.25 10.60
C TYR A 45 11.21 -3.66 10.34
N GLU A 46 11.72 -2.92 11.30
CA GLU A 46 13.06 -2.32 11.20
C GLU A 46 13.19 -1.45 9.97
N VAL A 47 12.20 -0.61 9.76
CA VAL A 47 12.20 0.33 8.65
C VAL A 47 12.21 1.75 9.22
N THR A 48 12.52 2.71 8.37
CA THR A 48 12.59 4.11 8.80
C THR A 48 11.27 4.80 8.48
N GLY A 49 11.10 6.01 9.03
CA GLY A 49 9.93 6.80 8.69
C GLY A 49 9.89 7.12 7.21
N GLU A 50 11.06 7.32 6.59
CA GLU A 50 11.11 7.57 5.16
C GLU A 50 10.69 6.36 4.37
N ASP A 51 10.98 5.16 4.86
CA ASP A 51 10.50 3.95 4.21
C ASP A 51 8.99 3.87 4.26
N ILE A 52 8.40 4.26 5.39
CA ILE A 52 6.95 4.26 5.51
C ILE A 52 6.33 5.25 4.55
N GLU A 53 6.93 6.44 4.45
CA GLU A 53 6.43 7.44 3.53
C GLU A 53 6.52 6.94 2.08
N ALA A 54 7.62 6.26 1.76
CA ALA A 54 7.80 5.71 0.43
C ALA A 54 6.72 4.66 0.13
N ALA A 55 6.42 3.82 1.11
CA ALA A 55 5.40 2.80 0.92
C ALA A 55 4.04 3.42 0.66
N LEU A 56 3.71 4.47 1.42
CA LEU A 56 2.43 5.15 1.24
C LEU A 56 2.37 5.86 -0.11
N SER A 57 3.48 6.48 -0.51
CA SER A 57 3.55 7.17 -1.78
C SER A 57 3.38 6.20 -2.94
N TYR A 58 4.02 5.04 -2.84
CA TYR A 58 3.91 4.04 -3.88
C TYR A 58 2.48 3.52 -3.98
N ALA A 59 1.83 3.30 -2.84
CA ALA A 59 0.45 2.84 -2.82
C ALA A 59 -0.45 3.88 -3.49
N THR A 60 -0.20 5.15 -3.23
CA THR A 60 -0.95 6.22 -3.86
C THR A 60 -0.77 6.20 -5.37
N GLU A 61 0.47 6.01 -5.82
CA GLU A 61 0.74 5.95 -7.24
C GLU A 61 0.02 4.80 -7.91
N LEU A 62 -0.03 3.67 -7.24
CA LEU A 62 -0.73 2.52 -7.79
C LEU A 62 -2.21 2.80 -7.95
N ILE A 63 -2.80 3.41 -6.95
CA ILE A 63 -4.22 3.74 -7.00
C ILE A 63 -4.49 4.74 -8.12
N GLU A 64 -3.64 5.74 -8.23
CA GLU A 64 -3.83 6.75 -9.26
C GLU A 64 -3.55 6.25 -10.66
N ALA A 65 -2.70 5.27 -10.77
CA ALA A 65 -2.37 4.74 -12.09
C ALA A 65 -3.49 3.89 -12.66
N GLU A 66 -4.37 3.38 -11.80
CA GLU A 66 -5.48 2.61 -12.30
C GLU A 66 -6.51 3.57 -12.87
N GLU A 67 -7.08 3.18 -13.96
CA GLU A 67 -8.12 3.99 -14.52
C GLU A 67 -9.40 3.70 -13.79
N PHE A 68 -10.02 4.72 -13.26
CA PHE A 68 -11.27 4.55 -12.60
C PHE A 68 -12.38 4.79 -13.62
N HIS A 69 -12.93 3.70 -14.11
CA HIS A 69 -14.06 3.80 -15.01
C HIS A 69 -15.29 3.72 -14.17
N PRO A 70 -16.07 4.75 -14.09
CA PRO A 70 -17.29 4.67 -13.32
C PRO A 70 -18.12 3.55 -13.87
N LEU A 71 -18.42 2.60 -13.01
CA LEU A 71 -19.27 1.53 -13.44
C LEU A 71 -20.63 2.09 -13.71
N PRO A 72 -21.30 1.57 -14.71
CA PRO A 72 -22.69 1.96 -14.88
C PRO A 72 -23.40 1.60 -13.59
N MET A 73 -23.95 2.59 -12.95
CA MET A 73 -24.61 2.31 -11.72
C MET A 73 -25.84 1.52 -11.98
N PRO A 74 -25.98 0.38 -11.39
CA PRO A 74 -27.24 -0.32 -11.51
C PRO A 74 -28.28 0.52 -10.85
N VAL A 75 -29.34 0.63 -11.50
CA VAL A 75 -30.39 1.39 -10.96
C VAL A 75 -30.79 0.76 -9.67
N GLY A 76 -30.88 1.52 -8.68
CA GLY A 76 -31.33 1.04 -7.43
C GLY A 76 -30.27 0.58 -6.52
N GLU A 77 -29.05 0.70 -6.92
CA GLU A 77 -28.10 0.27 -6.11
C GLU A 77 -27.54 1.23 -5.30
N GLY A 78 -27.81 2.10 -5.51
CA GLY A 78 -27.21 2.95 -4.84
C GLY A 78 -27.02 2.78 -3.46
N HIS A 79 -27.06 2.59 -3.13
CA HIS A 79 -26.89 2.46 -2.19
C HIS A 79 -26.25 1.71 -1.64
N ALA A 80 -26.32 1.37 -1.84
CA ALA A 80 -25.79 0.58 -1.19
C ALA A 80 -24.46 0.77 -0.85
N LEU A 81 -24.35 1.10 -0.93
CA LEU A 81 -23.42 1.32 -0.56
C LEU A 81 -23.24 2.05 0.25
N SER A 82 -23.73 2.25 0.41
CA SER A 82 -23.67 2.81 0.98
C SER A 82 -23.41 2.99 1.92
N ASP A 83 -23.83 2.93 2.26
CA ASP A 83 -23.73 3.10 3.15
C ASP A 83 -22.94 2.94 3.84
N ARG A 84 -22.61 2.92 4.05
CA ARG A 84 -21.76 2.80 4.59
C ARG A 84 -21.09 3.34 4.87
#